data_93ef19bd26f4c94d62696e81dbdcd234
#
_entry.id   93ef19bd26f4c94d62696e81dbdcd234
#
_cell.length_a   1.000
_cell.length_b   1.000
_cell.length_c   1.000
_cell.angle_alpha   90.00
_cell.angle_beta   90.00
_cell.angle_gamma   90.00
#
_symmetry.space_group_name_H-M   'P 1'
#
loop_
_entity.id
_entity.type
_entity.pdbx_description
1 polymer ?
#
loop_
_entity_poly.entity_id
_entity_poly.type
_entity_poly.pdbx_seq_one_letter_code
_entity_poly.pdbx_strand_id
1 'polypeptide(L)'
;MKNLMLSAAALLAVACTAPAEAPVEETAAAPEKLHNNITEAEIIDGWELMFDGQCTGNFRKYGDTVIGKAWVIDDEALHLDASNKDDWQTNGGGDIVYMDLDGSIKEFENFHFKGEWKIADRGNSGIIYLIHEDTEQYPYCWMTGLEMQVLDNGTDSTEGHPDAAIHKHRAGDLYDINAAPEGAAKLAGEWNSFEIIVQDSHLTQILNGVVTVDRDLFDDQWRADVAGSKFHQFSGYGTYSKGGIALQDHGDNVWYRNLKIKALATQITE
;
A
#
# COMPACT_ATOMS: atom_id res chain seq x y z
N MET A 1 49.24 94.48 -5.68
CA MET A 1 47.95 94.53 -6.25
C MET A 1 47.66 93.20 -6.92
N LYS A 2 47.39 92.22 -6.24
CA LYS A 2 46.81 90.97 -6.75
C LYS A 2 46.00 90.30 -5.61
N ASN A 3 44.71 90.33 -5.72
CA ASN A 3 43.80 89.68 -4.79
C ASN A 3 43.93 88.18 -4.92
N LEU A 4 44.11 87.53 -3.81
CA LEU A 4 44.08 86.07 -3.71
C LEU A 4 42.74 85.67 -3.10
N MET A 5 41.87 85.07 -3.89
CA MET A 5 40.59 84.46 -3.40
C MET A 5 40.91 83.09 -2.90
N LEU A 6 40.63 82.86 -1.63
CA LEU A 6 40.59 81.49 -1.07
C LEU A 6 39.23 80.89 -1.37
N SER A 7 39.22 79.73 -2.07
CA SER A 7 38.05 78.95 -2.31
C SER A 7 37.95 77.87 -1.23
N ALA A 8 36.89 77.89 -0.45
CA ALA A 8 36.57 76.84 0.54
C ALA A 8 35.82 75.69 -0.15
N ALA A 9 36.46 74.57 -0.19
CA ALA A 9 35.78 73.34 -0.65
C ALA A 9 35.02 72.70 0.52
N ALA A 10 33.67 72.61 0.39
CA ALA A 10 32.84 71.89 1.32
C ALA A 10 32.86 70.42 0.94
N LEU A 11 33.37 69.55 1.84
CA LEU A 11 33.19 68.08 1.73
C LEU A 11 31.81 67.72 2.15
N LEU A 12 30.95 67.21 1.20
CA LEU A 12 29.75 66.53 1.51
C LEU A 12 30.10 65.05 1.86
N ALA A 13 29.93 64.72 3.12
CA ALA A 13 29.95 63.30 3.53
C ALA A 13 28.60 62.62 3.15
N VAL A 14 28.61 61.70 2.14
CA VAL A 14 27.52 60.86 1.80
C VAL A 14 27.52 59.68 2.78
N ALA A 15 26.59 59.66 3.71
CA ALA A 15 26.33 58.52 4.57
C ALA A 15 25.60 57.45 3.76
N CYS A 16 26.30 56.35 3.42
CA CYS A 16 25.65 55.15 2.89
C CYS A 16 24.90 54.46 4.03
N THR A 17 23.58 54.60 4.05
CA THR A 17 22.70 53.75 4.85
C THR A 17 22.58 52.39 4.13
N ALA A 18 23.07 51.32 4.76
CA ALA A 18 22.82 49.94 4.31
C ALA A 18 21.32 49.69 4.32
N PRO A 19 20.79 49.00 3.30
CA PRO A 19 19.39 48.61 3.33
C PRO A 19 19.15 47.65 4.52
N ALA A 20 18.06 47.91 5.29
CA ALA A 20 17.61 47.03 6.35
C ALA A 20 17.28 45.65 5.71
N GLU A 21 17.89 44.61 6.22
CA GLU A 21 17.50 43.23 5.86
C GLU A 21 16.03 43.06 6.19
N ALA A 22 15.23 42.62 5.19
CA ALA A 22 13.85 42.24 5.39
C ALA A 22 13.79 41.07 6.39
N PRO A 23 12.78 41.04 7.29
CA PRO A 23 12.65 39.95 8.21
C PRO A 23 12.51 38.62 7.40
N VAL A 24 13.39 37.66 7.69
CA VAL A 24 13.27 36.30 7.19
C VAL A 24 11.99 35.76 7.79
N GLU A 25 10.97 35.58 6.97
CA GLU A 25 9.75 34.85 7.36
C GLU A 25 10.21 33.43 7.77
N GLU A 26 10.13 33.14 9.06
CA GLU A 26 10.35 31.81 9.59
C GLU A 26 9.24 30.93 8.99
N THR A 27 9.59 30.17 7.93
CA THR A 27 8.67 29.19 7.35
C THR A 27 8.32 28.20 8.46
N ALA A 28 7.06 28.23 8.92
CA ALA A 28 6.54 27.25 9.85
C ALA A 28 6.93 25.86 9.35
N ALA A 29 7.58 25.08 10.20
CA ALA A 29 7.91 23.70 9.87
C ALA A 29 6.62 22.99 9.43
N ALA A 30 6.69 22.24 8.32
CA ALA A 30 5.56 21.44 7.89
C ALA A 30 5.13 20.53 9.06
N PRO A 31 3.82 20.33 9.27
CA PRO A 31 3.35 19.47 10.34
C PRO A 31 4.02 18.11 10.23
N GLU A 32 4.48 17.57 11.36
CA GLU A 32 5.12 16.25 11.40
C GLU A 32 4.09 15.21 10.95
N LYS A 33 4.43 14.41 9.95
CA LYS A 33 3.58 13.33 9.46
C LYS A 33 3.43 12.27 10.57
N LEU A 34 2.20 11.93 10.93
CA LEU A 34 1.91 10.90 11.91
C LEU A 34 2.10 9.49 11.36
N HIS A 35 1.84 9.32 10.06
CA HIS A 35 1.87 8.05 9.36
C HIS A 35 2.74 8.10 8.10
N ASN A 36 2.94 6.96 7.48
CA ASN A 36 3.68 6.81 6.21
C ASN A 36 5.12 7.36 6.29
N ASN A 37 5.77 7.13 7.44
CA ASN A 37 7.16 7.48 7.64
C ASN A 37 8.05 6.26 7.44
N ILE A 38 9.22 6.45 6.84
CA ILE A 38 10.28 5.45 6.77
C ILE A 38 11.52 6.00 7.50
N THR A 39 12.06 5.24 8.42
CA THR A 39 13.23 5.63 9.19
C THR A 39 14.50 5.37 8.39
N GLU A 40 15.59 6.08 8.74
CA GLU A 40 16.91 5.82 8.15
C GLU A 40 17.36 4.37 8.34
N ALA A 41 17.08 3.78 9.50
CA ALA A 41 17.37 2.38 9.78
C ALA A 41 16.58 1.43 8.86
N GLU A 42 15.31 1.71 8.59
CA GLU A 42 14.51 0.92 7.64
C GLU A 42 15.03 1.06 6.21
N ILE A 43 15.45 2.26 5.79
CA ILE A 43 16.05 2.48 4.45
C ILE A 43 17.35 1.66 4.31
N ILE A 44 18.23 1.71 5.32
CA ILE A 44 19.48 0.93 5.34
C ILE A 44 19.20 -0.57 5.32
N ASP A 45 18.14 -1.02 6.00
CA ASP A 45 17.70 -2.41 6.02
C ASP A 45 16.98 -2.83 4.72
N GLY A 46 16.79 -1.93 3.75
CA GLY A 46 16.24 -2.21 2.43
C GLY A 46 14.71 -2.09 2.33
N TRP A 47 14.06 -1.47 3.31
CA TRP A 47 12.64 -1.15 3.20
C TRP A 47 12.39 -0.01 2.23
N GLU A 48 11.31 -0.11 1.48
CA GLU A 48 10.77 0.92 0.63
C GLU A 48 9.40 1.35 1.15
N LEU A 49 9.14 2.66 1.14
CA LEU A 49 7.81 3.20 1.42
C LEU A 49 6.99 3.20 0.13
N MET A 50 5.92 2.43 0.08
CA MET A 50 5.06 2.31 -1.11
C MET A 50 4.10 3.50 -1.25
N PHE A 51 3.70 4.12 -0.14
CA PHE A 51 2.75 5.23 -0.09
C PHE A 51 3.20 6.27 0.95
N ASP A 52 3.27 7.52 0.53
CA ASP A 52 3.79 8.62 1.36
C ASP A 52 2.70 9.43 2.09
N GLY A 53 1.43 9.04 1.95
CA GLY A 53 0.29 9.76 2.52
C GLY A 53 -0.12 11.02 1.74
N GLN A 54 0.54 11.35 0.64
CA GLN A 54 0.31 12.59 -0.11
C GLN A 54 0.08 12.36 -1.60
N CYS A 55 0.60 11.27 -2.16
CA CYS A 55 0.56 11.01 -3.59
C CYS A 55 0.23 9.54 -3.87
N THR A 56 -0.68 9.31 -4.80
CA THR A 56 -1.04 7.98 -5.30
C THR A 56 -0.18 7.52 -6.47
N GLY A 57 0.84 8.30 -6.85
CA GLY A 57 1.63 8.14 -8.08
C GLY A 57 2.45 6.84 -8.17
N ASN A 58 2.56 6.06 -7.10
CA ASN A 58 3.21 4.75 -7.11
C ASN A 58 2.23 3.61 -7.44
N PHE A 59 0.95 3.95 -7.72
CA PHE A 59 -0.09 2.98 -8.03
C PHE A 59 -0.81 3.32 -9.33
N ARG A 60 -1.24 2.30 -10.03
CA ARG A 60 -2.16 2.38 -11.15
C ARG A 60 -3.21 1.27 -11.06
N LYS A 61 -4.30 1.40 -11.78
CA LYS A 61 -5.26 0.31 -11.90
C LYS A 61 -4.62 -0.89 -12.61
N TYR A 62 -4.98 -2.09 -12.21
CA TYR A 62 -4.61 -3.32 -12.92
C TYR A 62 -5.11 -3.26 -14.37
N GLY A 63 -4.19 -3.48 -15.31
CA GLY A 63 -4.48 -3.41 -16.76
C GLY A 63 -4.68 -2.00 -17.31
N ASP A 64 -4.37 -0.95 -16.55
CA ASP A 64 -4.48 0.45 -16.98
C ASP A 64 -3.17 1.21 -16.67
N THR A 65 -3.06 2.44 -17.13
CA THR A 65 -1.89 3.31 -16.91
C THR A 65 -2.12 4.36 -15.82
N VAL A 66 -3.35 4.49 -15.32
CA VAL A 66 -3.74 5.49 -14.32
C VAL A 66 -4.51 4.83 -13.17
N ILE A 67 -4.51 5.49 -12.03
CA ILE A 67 -5.34 5.10 -10.88
C ILE A 67 -6.78 5.61 -11.08
N GLY A 68 -7.77 4.84 -10.62
CA GLY A 68 -9.16 5.26 -10.66
C GLY A 68 -9.46 6.40 -9.67
N LYS A 69 -10.41 7.29 -10.02
CA LYS A 69 -10.79 8.48 -9.22
C LYS A 69 -11.37 8.14 -7.84
N ALA A 70 -11.81 6.90 -7.61
CA ALA A 70 -12.32 6.43 -6.33
C ALA A 70 -11.19 6.17 -5.31
N TRP A 71 -9.97 5.97 -5.77
CA TRP A 71 -8.81 5.90 -4.89
C TRP A 71 -8.32 7.31 -4.57
N VAL A 72 -8.60 7.77 -3.37
CA VAL A 72 -8.30 9.11 -2.88
C VAL A 72 -7.36 9.05 -1.67
N ILE A 73 -6.93 10.20 -1.21
CA ILE A 73 -6.17 10.33 0.05
C ILE A 73 -7.12 10.91 1.09
N ASP A 74 -7.31 10.20 2.19
CA ASP A 74 -8.15 10.58 3.32
C ASP A 74 -7.38 10.37 4.63
N ASP A 75 -7.11 11.44 5.36
CA ASP A 75 -6.36 11.44 6.63
C ASP A 75 -5.02 10.66 6.53
N GLU A 76 -4.19 11.02 5.56
CA GLU A 76 -2.92 10.36 5.21
C GLU A 76 -3.07 8.88 4.82
N ALA A 77 -4.25 8.35 4.62
CA ALA A 77 -4.49 6.98 4.16
C ALA A 77 -4.88 6.94 2.67
N LEU A 78 -4.48 5.89 1.98
CA LEU A 78 -4.98 5.56 0.65
C LEU A 78 -6.35 4.92 0.82
N HIS A 79 -7.39 5.61 0.37
CA HIS A 79 -8.79 5.27 0.60
C HIS A 79 -9.51 4.96 -0.71
N LEU A 80 -10.15 3.80 -0.78
CA LEU A 80 -11.15 3.51 -1.80
C LEU A 80 -12.48 4.11 -1.33
N ASP A 81 -12.86 5.26 -1.91
CA ASP A 81 -14.15 5.90 -1.68
C ASP A 81 -15.23 5.26 -2.56
N ALA A 82 -15.99 4.34 -1.99
CA ALA A 82 -17.03 3.60 -2.68
C ALA A 82 -18.15 4.52 -3.23
N SER A 83 -18.31 5.72 -2.71
CA SER A 83 -19.30 6.71 -3.20
C SER A 83 -18.84 7.39 -4.51
N ASN A 84 -17.57 7.30 -4.85
CA ASN A 84 -16.96 7.99 -5.99
C ASN A 84 -16.76 7.09 -7.22
N LYS A 85 -17.49 5.98 -7.28
CA LYS A 85 -17.48 5.04 -8.40
C LYS A 85 -18.89 4.53 -8.71
N ASP A 86 -19.07 4.01 -9.92
CA ASP A 86 -20.38 3.57 -10.39
C ASP A 86 -20.70 2.12 -10.01
N ASP A 87 -19.67 1.24 -10.00
CA ASP A 87 -19.84 -0.19 -9.70
C ASP A 87 -18.49 -0.83 -9.33
N TRP A 88 -18.53 -2.08 -8.86
CA TRP A 88 -17.37 -2.90 -8.55
C TRP A 88 -16.42 -3.01 -9.74
N GLN A 89 -15.13 -2.72 -9.51
CA GLN A 89 -14.04 -2.79 -10.49
C GLN A 89 -14.24 -1.96 -11.79
N THR A 90 -15.27 -1.13 -11.85
CA THR A 90 -15.58 -0.34 -13.03
C THR A 90 -15.34 1.17 -12.80
N ASN A 91 -15.72 1.96 -13.74
CA ASN A 91 -15.71 3.41 -13.83
C ASN A 91 -15.30 4.17 -12.56
N GLY A 92 -14.01 4.40 -12.41
CA GLY A 92 -13.42 5.15 -11.31
C GLY A 92 -12.80 4.31 -10.20
N GLY A 93 -13.11 3.02 -10.09
CA GLY A 93 -12.50 2.06 -9.16
C GLY A 93 -11.52 1.11 -9.84
N GLY A 94 -11.47 -0.11 -9.35
CA GLY A 94 -10.63 -1.23 -9.80
C GLY A 94 -9.46 -1.48 -8.86
N ASP A 95 -8.96 -2.72 -8.88
CA ASP A 95 -7.77 -3.11 -8.13
C ASP A 95 -6.59 -2.25 -8.55
N ILE A 96 -5.81 -1.77 -7.59
CA ILE A 96 -4.62 -0.97 -7.88
C ILE A 96 -3.35 -1.76 -7.59
N VAL A 97 -2.40 -1.70 -8.52
CA VAL A 97 -1.12 -2.39 -8.43
C VAL A 97 0.02 -1.41 -8.12
N TYR A 98 0.98 -1.86 -7.32
CA TYR A 98 2.21 -1.13 -7.08
C TYR A 98 3.10 -1.22 -8.33
N MET A 99 3.62 -0.07 -8.81
CA MET A 99 4.33 0.01 -10.06
C MET A 99 5.78 0.51 -9.91
N ASP A 100 6.60 0.16 -10.90
CA ASP A 100 7.92 0.73 -11.12
C ASP A 100 7.83 2.11 -11.82
N LEU A 101 8.96 2.80 -11.92
CA LEU A 101 9.07 4.13 -12.53
C LEU A 101 8.67 4.17 -14.01
N ASP A 102 8.77 3.04 -14.71
CA ASP A 102 8.35 2.92 -16.11
C ASP A 102 6.86 2.61 -16.29
N GLY A 103 6.12 2.47 -15.16
CA GLY A 103 4.70 2.17 -15.13
C GLY A 103 4.36 0.68 -15.20
N SER A 104 5.36 -0.21 -15.33
CA SER A 104 5.13 -1.65 -15.22
C SER A 104 4.79 -2.04 -13.77
N ILE A 105 4.12 -3.20 -13.58
CA ILE A 105 3.91 -3.74 -12.24
C ILE A 105 5.27 -4.07 -11.62
N LYS A 106 5.51 -3.62 -10.38
CA LYS A 106 6.73 -3.94 -9.66
C LYS A 106 6.61 -5.33 -9.04
N GLU A 107 7.49 -6.24 -9.45
CA GLU A 107 7.44 -7.65 -9.08
C GLU A 107 8.48 -8.02 -8.01
N PHE A 108 8.07 -8.90 -7.10
CA PHE A 108 8.89 -9.44 -6.02
C PHE A 108 8.77 -10.98 -6.03
N GLU A 109 9.87 -11.66 -5.76
CA GLU A 109 9.91 -13.12 -5.54
C GLU A 109 9.97 -13.42 -4.04
N ASN A 110 10.99 -12.90 -3.36
CA ASN A 110 11.12 -12.97 -1.90
C ASN A 110 10.93 -11.57 -1.34
N PHE A 111 9.99 -11.41 -0.41
CA PHE A 111 9.66 -10.10 0.12
C PHE A 111 9.04 -10.17 1.52
N HIS A 112 9.13 -9.04 2.22
CA HIS A 112 8.36 -8.76 3.42
C HIS A 112 7.54 -7.48 3.15
N PHE A 113 6.24 -7.62 3.07
CA PHE A 113 5.29 -6.52 2.89
C PHE A 113 4.50 -6.33 4.18
N LYS A 114 4.41 -5.10 4.65
CA LYS A 114 3.67 -4.75 5.87
C LYS A 114 2.93 -3.45 5.72
N GLY A 115 1.91 -3.26 6.55
CA GLY A 115 1.13 -2.04 6.59
C GLY A 115 -0.02 -2.13 7.56
N GLU A 116 -0.96 -1.21 7.40
CA GLU A 116 -2.20 -1.18 8.16
C GLU A 116 -3.38 -0.99 7.23
N TRP A 117 -4.50 -1.64 7.56
CA TRP A 117 -5.78 -1.45 6.90
C TRP A 117 -6.90 -1.20 7.88
N LYS A 118 -7.92 -0.49 7.42
CA LYS A 118 -9.20 -0.28 8.11
C LYS A 118 -10.32 -0.51 7.10
N ILE A 119 -11.35 -1.23 7.49
CA ILE A 119 -12.51 -1.54 6.64
C ILE A 119 -13.77 -0.91 7.21
N ALA A 120 -14.70 -0.51 6.34
CA ALA A 120 -16.02 -0.04 6.75
C ALA A 120 -16.89 -1.19 7.30
N ASP A 121 -17.97 -0.82 7.98
CA ASP A 121 -19.01 -1.76 8.41
C ASP A 121 -19.48 -2.60 7.21
N ARG A 122 -19.51 -3.92 7.38
CA ARG A 122 -19.85 -4.93 6.36
C ARG A 122 -19.01 -4.84 5.08
N GLY A 123 -17.81 -4.25 5.16
CA GLY A 123 -16.93 -4.04 4.00
C GLY A 123 -16.11 -5.28 3.65
N ASN A 124 -15.71 -5.34 2.37
CA ASN A 124 -14.85 -6.36 1.77
C ASN A 124 -13.76 -5.69 0.91
N SER A 125 -12.56 -6.21 1.01
CA SER A 125 -11.39 -5.86 0.21
C SER A 125 -10.37 -7.00 0.32
N GLY A 126 -9.15 -6.82 -0.24
CA GLY A 126 -8.09 -7.81 -0.18
C GLY A 126 -6.71 -7.20 -0.43
N ILE A 127 -5.68 -7.86 0.08
CA ILE A 127 -4.30 -7.59 -0.26
C ILE A 127 -3.82 -8.75 -1.12
N ILE A 128 -3.60 -8.47 -2.41
CA ILE A 128 -3.28 -9.50 -3.41
C ILE A 128 -1.80 -9.42 -3.75
N TYR A 129 -1.12 -10.54 -3.80
CA TYR A 129 0.32 -10.62 -4.02
C TYR A 129 0.71 -11.79 -4.93
N LEU A 130 1.93 -11.78 -5.47
CA LEU A 130 2.42 -12.69 -6.51
C LEU A 130 1.54 -12.63 -7.78
N ILE A 131 1.12 -11.43 -8.16
CA ILE A 131 0.25 -11.19 -9.32
C ILE A 131 1.09 -11.28 -10.59
N HIS A 132 0.59 -12.04 -11.57
CA HIS A 132 1.05 -11.97 -12.94
C HIS A 132 0.05 -11.16 -13.77
N GLU A 133 0.51 -10.06 -14.39
CA GLU A 133 -0.34 -9.19 -15.17
C GLU A 133 -0.34 -9.61 -16.66
N ASP A 134 -1.44 -10.21 -17.07
CA ASP A 134 -1.79 -10.51 -18.45
C ASP A 134 -3.31 -10.33 -18.59
N THR A 135 -3.74 -9.14 -18.94
CA THR A 135 -5.16 -8.76 -18.95
C THR A 135 -5.97 -9.43 -20.05
N GLU A 136 -5.32 -9.99 -21.09
CA GLU A 136 -5.99 -10.76 -22.12
C GLU A 136 -6.40 -12.14 -21.57
N GLN A 137 -5.53 -12.78 -20.78
CA GLN A 137 -5.78 -14.08 -20.17
C GLN A 137 -6.43 -13.97 -18.79
N TYR A 138 -6.02 -12.97 -17.99
CA TYR A 138 -6.45 -12.77 -16.61
C TYR A 138 -6.98 -11.34 -16.43
N PRO A 139 -8.27 -11.09 -16.71
CA PRO A 139 -8.89 -9.75 -16.59
C PRO A 139 -8.82 -9.14 -15.20
N TYR A 140 -8.60 -9.93 -14.16
CA TYR A 140 -8.52 -9.50 -12.76
C TYR A 140 -7.27 -10.06 -12.09
N CYS A 141 -6.64 -9.27 -11.22
CA CYS A 141 -5.39 -9.65 -10.57
C CYS A 141 -5.53 -10.87 -9.64
N TRP A 142 -6.69 -11.09 -9.04
CA TRP A 142 -7.00 -12.25 -8.18
C TRP A 142 -7.12 -13.58 -8.96
N MET A 143 -7.07 -13.55 -10.30
CA MET A 143 -7.04 -14.78 -11.10
C MET A 143 -5.65 -15.44 -11.12
N THR A 144 -4.63 -14.73 -10.69
CA THR A 144 -3.24 -15.23 -10.60
C THR A 144 -2.67 -15.10 -9.19
N GLY A 145 -2.95 -13.97 -8.52
CA GLY A 145 -2.40 -13.62 -7.21
C GLY A 145 -3.08 -14.32 -6.05
N LEU A 146 -2.34 -14.47 -4.96
CA LEU A 146 -2.82 -14.95 -3.67
C LEU A 146 -3.39 -13.77 -2.88
N GLU A 147 -4.38 -14.01 -2.03
CA GLU A 147 -5.09 -12.95 -1.33
C GLU A 147 -5.07 -13.15 0.19
N MET A 148 -4.54 -12.17 0.92
CA MET A 148 -4.85 -11.98 2.34
C MET A 148 -6.16 -11.21 2.43
N GLN A 149 -7.20 -11.87 2.94
CA GLN A 149 -8.52 -11.29 3.04
C GLN A 149 -8.57 -10.09 3.98
N VAL A 150 -9.23 -9.01 3.54
CA VAL A 150 -9.58 -7.81 4.31
C VAL A 150 -11.09 -7.72 4.38
N LEU A 151 -11.66 -7.98 5.56
CA LEU A 151 -13.10 -8.14 5.71
C LEU A 151 -13.57 -7.60 7.07
N ASP A 152 -14.79 -7.10 7.14
CA ASP A 152 -15.49 -6.96 8.40
C ASP A 152 -16.06 -8.33 8.82
N ASN A 153 -15.42 -8.95 9.79
CA ASN A 153 -15.88 -10.23 10.34
C ASN A 153 -17.13 -10.08 11.21
N GLY A 154 -17.51 -8.84 11.61
CA GLY A 154 -18.52 -8.58 12.63
C GLY A 154 -18.11 -9.09 14.02
N THR A 155 -18.98 -8.89 15.01
CA THR A 155 -18.86 -9.53 16.33
C THR A 155 -19.30 -10.98 16.28
N ASP A 156 -20.16 -11.30 15.32
CA ASP A 156 -20.51 -12.65 14.90
C ASP A 156 -20.78 -12.68 13.38
N SER A 157 -20.94 -13.86 12.81
CA SER A 157 -21.10 -14.08 11.37
C SER A 157 -22.39 -13.49 10.76
N THR A 158 -23.26 -12.89 11.56
CA THR A 158 -24.52 -12.26 11.10
C THR A 158 -24.43 -10.73 11.03
N GLU A 159 -23.50 -10.13 11.77
CA GLU A 159 -23.33 -8.68 11.85
C GLU A 159 -22.31 -8.14 10.84
N GLY A 160 -21.27 -8.92 10.49
CA GLY A 160 -20.25 -8.55 9.53
C GLY A 160 -20.68 -8.70 8.07
N HIS A 161 -19.69 -8.70 7.19
CA HIS A 161 -19.89 -9.03 5.77
C HIS A 161 -20.41 -10.46 5.62
N PRO A 162 -21.33 -10.74 4.65
CA PRO A 162 -21.88 -12.09 4.45
C PRO A 162 -20.84 -13.20 4.30
N ASP A 163 -19.69 -12.91 3.67
CA ASP A 163 -18.61 -13.87 3.51
C ASP A 163 -17.99 -14.29 4.84
N ALA A 164 -18.10 -13.51 5.91
CA ALA A 164 -17.62 -13.89 7.24
C ALA A 164 -18.27 -15.17 7.78
N ALA A 165 -19.44 -15.54 7.25
CA ALA A 165 -20.10 -16.81 7.55
C ALA A 165 -19.43 -18.02 6.88
N ILE A 166 -18.58 -17.78 5.88
CA ILE A 166 -17.90 -18.82 5.11
C ILE A 166 -16.50 -19.03 5.70
N HIS A 167 -16.21 -20.29 6.07
CA HIS A 167 -14.87 -20.67 6.51
C HIS A 167 -13.84 -20.43 5.39
N LYS A 168 -12.68 -19.84 5.72
CA LYS A 168 -11.63 -19.41 4.79
C LYS A 168 -11.95 -18.16 3.96
N HIS A 169 -12.96 -17.34 4.37
CA HIS A 169 -13.26 -16.06 3.74
C HIS A 169 -13.19 -14.88 4.73
N ARG A 170 -12.69 -15.11 5.93
CA ARG A 170 -12.59 -14.10 6.99
C ARG A 170 -11.30 -13.29 6.88
N ALA A 171 -11.27 -12.12 7.49
CA ALA A 171 -10.06 -11.29 7.55
C ALA A 171 -8.85 -12.06 8.07
N GLY A 172 -7.74 -11.98 7.33
CA GLY A 172 -6.49 -12.69 7.61
C GLY A 172 -6.40 -14.09 7.03
N ASP A 173 -7.49 -14.64 6.47
CA ASP A 173 -7.42 -15.90 5.73
C ASP A 173 -6.54 -15.76 4.49
N LEU A 174 -5.85 -16.83 4.11
CA LEU A 174 -5.46 -17.00 2.71
C LEU A 174 -6.72 -17.46 1.98
N TYR A 175 -7.35 -16.52 1.29
CA TYR A 175 -8.72 -16.62 0.82
C TYR A 175 -9.02 -17.93 0.09
N ASP A 176 -10.04 -18.63 0.54
CA ASP A 176 -10.51 -19.95 0.09
C ASP A 176 -9.48 -21.11 0.22
N ILE A 177 -8.28 -20.86 0.75
CA ILE A 177 -7.22 -21.87 0.92
C ILE A 177 -7.00 -22.21 2.40
N ASN A 178 -6.61 -21.25 3.24
CA ASN A 178 -6.33 -21.46 4.67
C ASN A 178 -7.15 -20.51 5.54
N ALA A 179 -7.77 -21.04 6.58
CA ALA A 179 -8.45 -20.24 7.59
C ALA A 179 -7.45 -19.71 8.63
N ALA A 180 -7.61 -18.44 8.98
CA ALA A 180 -6.92 -17.80 10.10
C ALA A 180 -7.50 -18.26 11.45
N PRO A 181 -6.73 -18.15 12.55
CA PRO A 181 -7.26 -18.27 13.90
C PRO A 181 -8.37 -17.22 14.16
N GLU A 182 -9.40 -17.61 14.90
CA GLU A 182 -10.46 -16.67 15.28
C GLU A 182 -9.91 -15.54 16.16
N GLY A 183 -10.48 -14.33 16.01
CA GLY A 183 -10.12 -13.17 16.80
C GLY A 183 -8.81 -12.48 16.38
N ALA A 184 -8.20 -12.85 15.27
CA ALA A 184 -7.01 -12.16 14.76
C ALA A 184 -7.32 -10.74 14.26
N ALA A 185 -8.50 -10.51 13.66
CA ALA A 185 -8.93 -9.21 13.16
C ALA A 185 -9.64 -8.38 14.25
N LYS A 186 -9.48 -7.07 14.19
CA LYS A 186 -10.29 -6.09 14.92
C LYS A 186 -11.58 -5.79 14.16
N LEU A 187 -12.51 -5.12 14.82
CA LEU A 187 -13.81 -4.76 14.25
C LEU A 187 -13.68 -3.69 13.15
N ALA A 188 -14.72 -3.57 12.32
CA ALA A 188 -14.84 -2.49 11.34
C ALA A 188 -14.61 -1.11 12.00
N GLY A 189 -13.96 -0.21 11.26
CA GLY A 189 -13.58 1.12 11.74
C GLY A 189 -12.27 1.15 12.54
N GLU A 190 -11.69 0.01 12.94
CA GLU A 190 -10.42 -0.07 13.62
C GLU A 190 -9.26 -0.39 12.67
N TRP A 191 -8.07 0.16 12.96
CA TRP A 191 -6.85 -0.15 12.21
C TRP A 191 -6.28 -1.50 12.59
N ASN A 192 -6.08 -2.36 11.60
CA ASN A 192 -5.42 -3.66 11.69
C ASN A 192 -4.03 -3.56 11.09
N SER A 193 -3.00 -4.06 11.77
CA SER A 193 -1.67 -4.23 11.20
C SER A 193 -1.55 -5.58 10.51
N PHE A 194 -0.86 -5.62 9.37
CA PHE A 194 -0.61 -6.86 8.65
C PHE A 194 0.85 -6.99 8.24
N GLU A 195 1.28 -8.24 8.07
CA GLU A 195 2.56 -8.59 7.45
C GLU A 195 2.35 -9.80 6.53
N ILE A 196 2.97 -9.76 5.35
CA ILE A 196 3.03 -10.86 4.38
C ILE A 196 4.49 -11.09 4.06
N ILE A 197 4.99 -12.27 4.36
CA ILE A 197 6.39 -12.66 4.14
C ILE A 197 6.38 -13.84 3.19
N VAL A 198 7.04 -13.69 2.05
CA VAL A 198 7.34 -14.79 1.14
C VAL A 198 8.85 -14.93 1.09
N GLN A 199 9.37 -16.08 1.51
CA GLN A 199 10.80 -16.39 1.56
C GLN A 199 11.04 -17.79 1.04
N ASP A 200 11.71 -17.92 -0.12
CA ASP A 200 12.05 -19.22 -0.73
C ASP A 200 10.83 -20.15 -0.87
N SER A 201 9.71 -19.58 -1.36
CA SER A 201 8.40 -20.25 -1.50
C SER A 201 7.70 -20.59 -0.19
N HIS A 202 8.17 -20.12 0.97
CA HIS A 202 7.47 -20.22 2.23
C HIS A 202 6.67 -18.93 2.48
N LEU A 203 5.39 -19.07 2.78
CA LEU A 203 4.45 -17.96 3.07
C LEU A 203 4.15 -17.89 4.56
N THR A 204 4.37 -16.72 5.14
CA THR A 204 3.85 -16.38 6.46
C THR A 204 2.96 -15.15 6.36
N GLN A 205 1.71 -15.24 6.82
CA GLN A 205 0.82 -14.08 7.01
C GLN A 205 0.64 -13.82 8.49
N ILE A 206 0.65 -12.53 8.88
CA ILE A 206 0.46 -12.08 10.25
C ILE A 206 -0.58 -10.98 10.27
N LEU A 207 -1.57 -11.07 11.13
CA LEU A 207 -2.59 -10.06 11.37
C LEU A 207 -2.60 -9.68 12.85
N ASN A 208 -2.36 -8.40 13.17
CA ASN A 208 -2.28 -7.89 14.54
C ASN A 208 -1.31 -8.69 15.44
N GLY A 209 -0.19 -9.16 14.87
CA GLY A 209 0.80 -9.97 15.59
C GLY A 209 0.45 -11.46 15.74
N VAL A 210 -0.70 -11.89 15.19
CA VAL A 210 -1.10 -13.30 15.16
C VAL A 210 -0.72 -13.90 13.82
N VAL A 211 0.04 -15.00 13.79
CA VAL A 211 0.32 -15.75 12.56
C VAL A 211 -0.99 -16.39 12.08
N THR A 212 -1.47 -15.98 10.92
CA THR A 212 -2.73 -16.44 10.33
C THR A 212 -2.51 -17.52 9.29
N VAL A 213 -1.37 -17.50 8.62
CA VAL A 213 -0.95 -18.51 7.65
C VAL A 213 0.55 -18.76 7.82
N ASP A 214 0.95 -20.01 7.76
CA ASP A 214 2.34 -20.47 7.80
C ASP A 214 2.42 -21.76 6.98
N ARG A 215 2.96 -21.68 5.75
CA ARG A 215 2.96 -22.83 4.84
C ARG A 215 3.92 -22.68 3.68
N ASP A 216 4.28 -23.81 3.07
CA ASP A 216 4.96 -23.83 1.78
C ASP A 216 3.97 -23.63 0.62
N LEU A 217 4.46 -22.92 -0.41
CA LEU A 217 3.77 -22.70 -1.69
C LEU A 217 4.42 -23.63 -2.75
N PHE A 218 3.65 -23.92 -3.81
CA PHE A 218 4.09 -24.63 -5.00
C PHE A 218 4.48 -26.11 -4.81
N ASP A 219 4.32 -26.67 -3.60
CA ASP A 219 4.46 -28.08 -3.32
C ASP A 219 3.21 -28.91 -3.73
N ASP A 220 3.22 -30.22 -3.47
CA ASP A 220 2.08 -31.08 -3.79
C ASP A 220 0.83 -30.77 -2.98
N GLN A 221 1.01 -30.38 -1.70
CA GLN A 221 -0.12 -29.99 -0.85
C GLN A 221 -0.75 -28.68 -1.32
N TRP A 222 0.08 -27.70 -1.70
CA TRP A 222 -0.40 -26.46 -2.30
C TRP A 222 -1.25 -26.74 -3.55
N ARG A 223 -0.73 -27.56 -4.47
CA ARG A 223 -1.47 -27.91 -5.69
C ARG A 223 -2.81 -28.61 -5.39
N ALA A 224 -2.84 -29.48 -4.38
CA ALA A 224 -4.04 -30.15 -3.95
C ALA A 224 -5.07 -29.18 -3.36
N ASP A 225 -4.62 -28.22 -2.53
CA ASP A 225 -5.49 -27.22 -1.91
C ASP A 225 -6.08 -26.26 -2.96
N VAL A 226 -5.28 -25.79 -3.92
CA VAL A 226 -5.76 -24.97 -5.04
C VAL A 226 -6.77 -25.74 -5.89
N ALA A 227 -6.51 -27.01 -6.18
CA ALA A 227 -7.45 -27.86 -6.93
C ALA A 227 -8.76 -28.08 -6.18
N GLY A 228 -8.75 -28.03 -4.86
CA GLY A 228 -9.95 -28.14 -4.00
C GLY A 228 -10.69 -26.82 -3.77
N SER A 229 -10.12 -25.67 -4.18
CA SER A 229 -10.68 -24.33 -3.98
C SER A 229 -11.51 -23.86 -5.18
N LYS A 230 -12.20 -22.73 -5.03
CA LYS A 230 -12.90 -22.07 -6.15
C LYS A 230 -11.96 -21.60 -7.27
N PHE A 231 -10.66 -21.48 -6.96
CA PHE A 231 -9.64 -21.01 -7.89
C PHE A 231 -9.14 -22.08 -8.88
N HIS A 232 -9.53 -23.35 -8.72
CA HIS A 232 -9.15 -24.46 -9.64
C HIS A 232 -9.45 -24.17 -11.12
N GLN A 233 -10.40 -23.26 -11.38
CA GLN A 233 -10.81 -22.88 -12.74
C GLN A 233 -9.82 -21.89 -13.40
N PHE A 234 -8.92 -21.27 -12.64
CA PHE A 234 -7.94 -20.30 -13.15
C PHE A 234 -6.56 -20.92 -13.20
N SER A 235 -6.08 -21.19 -14.41
CA SER A 235 -4.81 -21.89 -14.63
C SER A 235 -3.57 -21.15 -14.11
N GLY A 236 -3.67 -19.82 -13.91
CA GLY A 236 -2.59 -18.99 -13.37
C GLY A 236 -2.61 -18.83 -11.87
N TYR A 237 -3.70 -19.19 -11.17
CA TYR A 237 -3.81 -18.94 -9.73
C TYR A 237 -2.74 -19.71 -8.94
N GLY A 238 -1.94 -18.94 -8.18
CA GLY A 238 -0.93 -19.51 -7.29
C GLY A 238 0.15 -20.34 -7.98
N THR A 239 0.49 -20.02 -9.24
CA THR A 239 1.54 -20.73 -10.02
C THR A 239 2.80 -19.88 -10.23
N TYR A 240 2.74 -18.59 -9.94
CA TYR A 240 3.84 -17.65 -10.13
C TYR A 240 4.60 -17.44 -8.82
N SER A 241 5.91 -17.76 -8.81
CA SER A 241 6.78 -17.53 -7.64
C SER A 241 7.26 -16.08 -7.52
N LYS A 242 7.06 -15.29 -8.57
CA LYS A 242 7.39 -13.87 -8.63
C LYS A 242 6.20 -13.11 -9.20
N GLY A 243 5.88 -11.95 -8.62
CA GLY A 243 4.75 -11.15 -9.10
C GLY A 243 4.54 -9.86 -8.32
N GLY A 244 3.51 -9.13 -8.71
CA GLY A 244 3.16 -7.83 -8.16
C GLY A 244 2.33 -7.88 -6.88
N ILE A 245 2.09 -6.68 -6.34
CA ILE A 245 1.24 -6.44 -5.17
C ILE A 245 0.07 -5.56 -5.61
N ALA A 246 -1.15 -5.88 -5.15
CA ALA A 246 -2.33 -5.05 -5.35
C ALA A 246 -3.15 -4.87 -4.08
N LEU A 247 -3.93 -3.78 -4.08
CA LEU A 247 -4.99 -3.52 -3.12
C LEU A 247 -6.32 -3.62 -3.87
N GLN A 248 -7.25 -4.41 -3.32
CA GLN A 248 -8.46 -4.79 -4.02
C GLN A 248 -9.59 -3.77 -3.87
N ASP A 249 -10.28 -3.50 -4.97
CA ASP A 249 -11.61 -2.90 -5.02
C ASP A 249 -12.69 -3.98 -5.04
N HIS A 250 -13.27 -4.28 -3.89
CA HIS A 250 -14.44 -5.18 -3.79
C HIS A 250 -15.77 -4.43 -3.66
N GLY A 251 -15.77 -3.12 -3.81
CA GLY A 251 -17.00 -2.32 -3.79
C GLY A 251 -17.17 -1.45 -2.55
N ASP A 252 -16.45 -1.72 -1.49
CA ASP A 252 -16.66 -1.11 -0.18
C ASP A 252 -15.52 -0.15 0.20
N ASN A 253 -15.80 0.74 1.18
CA ASN A 253 -14.79 1.66 1.70
C ASN A 253 -13.72 0.90 2.47
N VAL A 254 -12.47 1.11 2.10
CA VAL A 254 -11.28 0.57 2.76
C VAL A 254 -10.17 1.62 2.76
N TRP A 255 -9.36 1.63 3.82
CA TRP A 255 -8.23 2.53 3.99
C TRP A 255 -6.97 1.73 4.23
N TYR A 256 -5.86 2.17 3.60
CA TYR A 256 -4.52 1.59 3.75
C TYR A 256 -3.51 2.69 4.10
N ARG A 257 -2.58 2.39 5.00
CA ARG A 257 -1.48 3.29 5.36
C ARG A 257 -0.26 2.53 5.86
N ASN A 258 0.84 3.22 6.05
CA ASN A 258 2.10 2.64 6.52
C ASN A 258 2.60 1.47 5.66
N LEU A 259 2.27 1.51 4.34
CA LEU A 259 2.61 0.46 3.39
C LEU A 259 4.11 0.48 3.11
N LYS A 260 4.81 -0.57 3.51
CA LYS A 260 6.26 -0.74 3.31
C LYS A 260 6.55 -2.13 2.79
N ILE A 261 7.49 -2.22 1.87
CA ILE A 261 7.95 -3.49 1.33
C ILE A 261 9.48 -3.56 1.34
N LYS A 262 10.01 -4.76 1.52
CA LYS A 262 11.43 -5.07 1.47
C LYS A 262 11.63 -6.32 0.64
N ALA A 263 12.48 -6.25 -0.38
CA ALA A 263 12.95 -7.44 -1.07
C ALA A 263 13.89 -8.25 -0.15
N LEU A 264 13.69 -9.54 -0.09
CA LEU A 264 14.51 -10.45 0.71
C LEU A 264 15.48 -11.22 -0.19
N ALA A 265 16.67 -11.49 0.32
CA ALA A 265 17.64 -12.36 -0.38
C ALA A 265 17.21 -13.82 -0.29
N THR A 266 17.43 -14.59 -1.34
CA THR A 266 17.29 -16.06 -1.31
C THR A 266 18.23 -16.64 -0.27
N GLN A 267 17.74 -17.53 0.59
CA GLN A 267 18.56 -18.21 1.58
C GLN A 267 19.40 -19.30 0.88
N ILE A 268 20.71 -19.20 1.00
CA ILE A 268 21.60 -20.25 0.51
C ILE A 268 21.58 -21.35 1.57
N THR A 269 20.88 -22.45 1.29
CA THR A 269 21.02 -23.67 2.09
C THR A 269 22.35 -24.32 1.74
N GLU A 270 23.30 -24.31 2.70
CA GLU A 270 24.57 -25.06 2.58
C GLU A 270 24.35 -26.58 2.64
#